data_55ecc259e2bcff854c99a9d6a3e7e4e4
#
_entry.id   55ecc259e2bcff854c99a9d6a3e7e4e4
#
_cell.length_a   1.000
_cell.length_b   1.000
_cell.length_c   1.000
_cell.angle_alpha   90.00
_cell.angle_beta   90.00
_cell.angle_gamma   90.00
#
_symmetry.space_group_name_H-M   'P 1'
#
loop_
_entity.id
_entity.type
_entity.pdbx_description
1 polymer ?
#
loop_
_entity_poly.entity_id
_entity_poly.type
_entity_poly.pdbx_seq_one_letter_code
_entity_poly.pdbx_strand_id
1 'polypeptide(L)'
;MQHSKILILDFGSQVTQLIARRVREAHVFCEVHPCDVSSDWVREYAKDGHLKGVILSGSHASVYEVDDKAPDAVFELGVPVLGICYGMQTMAQQLGGKVEAGTTREFGYAEVRAHGHTELLKGIEDFATPEGHGMLKVWMSHGDKVTAMPAGFKVMASTPACPIAGMADEARRFYAVQFHPEVTHTVQGQALLNRFVLDICQARPDWIMGDYIVEAVAKIREQVGDEEVILGLSGGVDSSVAAALPISEERRVGKECTRCV
;
A
#
# COMPACT_ATOMS: atom_id res chain seq x y z
N MET A 1 3.47 8.53 21.31
CA MET A 1 3.02 7.11 21.48
C MET A 1 3.55 6.30 20.32
N GLN A 2 3.99 5.05 20.55
CA GLN A 2 4.45 4.20 19.44
C GLN A 2 3.25 3.43 18.89
N HIS A 3 2.81 3.77 17.68
CA HIS A 3 1.70 3.11 16.97
C HIS A 3 2.16 1.80 16.30
N SER A 4 1.24 0.87 16.13
CA SER A 4 1.42 -0.19 15.14
C SER A 4 1.57 0.44 13.76
N LYS A 5 2.54 0.01 12.95
CA LYS A 5 2.81 0.61 11.65
C LYS A 5 2.78 -0.40 10.51
N ILE A 6 2.29 0.07 9.37
CA ILE A 6 2.36 -0.63 8.07
C ILE A 6 3.38 0.09 7.20
N LEU A 7 4.31 -0.65 6.63
CA LEU A 7 5.25 -0.14 5.64
C LEU A 7 4.64 -0.31 4.25
N ILE A 8 4.60 0.76 3.48
CA ILE A 8 4.19 0.73 2.07
C ILE A 8 5.43 1.00 1.23
N LEU A 9 5.81 0.07 0.38
CA LEU A 9 6.89 0.24 -0.59
C LEU A 9 6.30 0.70 -1.92
N ASP A 10 6.77 1.85 -2.39
CA ASP A 10 6.28 2.52 -3.61
C ASP A 10 7.14 2.13 -4.81
N PHE A 11 6.53 1.45 -5.77
CA PHE A 11 7.11 1.07 -7.06
C PHE A 11 6.78 2.09 -8.18
N GLY A 12 6.43 3.32 -7.81
CA GLY A 12 6.14 4.39 -8.77
C GLY A 12 4.70 4.40 -9.28
N SER A 13 3.76 3.84 -8.52
CA SER A 13 2.34 3.91 -8.88
C SER A 13 1.77 5.31 -8.60
N GLN A 14 0.95 5.80 -9.54
CA GLN A 14 0.19 7.04 -9.34
C GLN A 14 -0.85 6.93 -8.22
N VAL A 15 -1.18 5.71 -7.79
CA VAL A 15 -2.22 5.44 -6.78
C VAL A 15 -1.67 4.94 -5.45
N THR A 16 -0.34 4.94 -5.24
CA THR A 16 0.27 4.52 -3.96
C THR A 16 -0.26 5.32 -2.78
N GLN A 17 -0.50 6.62 -2.95
CA GLN A 17 -1.08 7.45 -1.89
C GLN A 17 -2.51 7.05 -1.53
N LEU A 18 -3.26 6.42 -2.44
CA LEU A 18 -4.58 5.87 -2.12
C LEU A 18 -4.46 4.65 -1.18
N ILE A 19 -3.42 3.82 -1.34
CA ILE A 19 -3.15 2.72 -0.40
C ILE A 19 -2.96 3.29 1.01
N ALA A 20 -2.06 4.28 1.15
CA ALA A 20 -1.81 4.94 2.43
C ALA A 20 -3.08 5.56 3.02
N ARG A 21 -3.90 6.22 2.19
CA ARG A 21 -5.18 6.77 2.60
C ARG A 21 -6.11 5.69 3.14
N ARG A 22 -6.26 4.55 2.43
CA ARG A 22 -7.12 3.45 2.86
C ARG A 22 -6.67 2.82 4.18
N VAL A 23 -5.37 2.68 4.39
CA VAL A 23 -4.80 2.21 5.65
C VAL A 23 -5.10 3.19 6.79
N ARG A 24 -4.96 4.50 6.55
CA ARG A 24 -5.26 5.56 7.52
C ARG A 24 -6.76 5.69 7.81
N GLU A 25 -7.63 5.42 6.84
CA GLU A 25 -9.08 5.33 7.05
C GLU A 25 -9.45 4.16 7.99
N ALA A 26 -8.63 3.12 8.08
CA ALA A 26 -8.73 2.06 9.09
C ALA A 26 -8.10 2.45 10.45
N HIS A 27 -7.72 3.71 10.65
CA HIS A 27 -7.04 4.22 11.84
C HIS A 27 -5.70 3.53 12.14
N VAL A 28 -5.01 3.04 11.13
CA VAL A 28 -3.70 2.42 11.26
C VAL A 28 -2.62 3.35 10.70
N PHE A 29 -1.53 3.53 11.45
CA PHE A 29 -0.40 4.32 11.00
C PHE A 29 0.33 3.61 9.84
N CYS A 30 0.72 4.36 8.82
CA CYS A 30 1.54 3.83 7.74
C CYS A 30 2.52 4.89 7.21
N GLU A 31 3.64 4.41 6.74
CA GLU A 31 4.65 5.22 6.05
C GLU A 31 4.86 4.67 4.63
N VAL A 32 5.08 5.58 3.69
CA VAL A 32 5.39 5.26 2.29
C VAL A 32 6.87 5.52 2.07
N HIS A 33 7.60 4.52 1.62
CA HIS A 33 9.01 4.60 1.27
C HIS A 33 9.24 4.05 -0.14
N PRO A 34 10.25 4.51 -0.87
CA PRO A 34 10.56 3.97 -2.18
C PRO A 34 10.99 2.50 -2.10
N CYS A 35 10.76 1.74 -3.16
CA CYS A 35 11.06 0.30 -3.21
C CYS A 35 12.55 -0.02 -3.16
N ASP A 36 13.43 0.94 -3.49
CA ASP A 36 14.89 0.80 -3.56
C ASP A 36 15.60 0.96 -2.20
N VAL A 37 14.85 1.09 -1.09
CA VAL A 37 15.46 1.04 0.25
C VAL A 37 16.21 -0.28 0.47
N SER A 38 17.33 -0.23 1.20
CA SER A 38 18.13 -1.44 1.41
C SER A 38 17.46 -2.43 2.38
N SER A 39 17.82 -3.71 2.25
CA SER A 39 17.41 -4.74 3.22
C SER A 39 17.84 -4.40 4.66
N ASP A 40 18.98 -3.76 4.84
CA ASP A 40 19.42 -3.34 6.17
C ASP A 40 18.57 -2.20 6.72
N TRP A 41 18.14 -1.27 5.87
CA TRP A 41 17.20 -0.24 6.27
C TRP A 41 15.87 -0.86 6.72
N VAL A 42 15.35 -1.85 5.98
CA VAL A 42 14.09 -2.53 6.32
C VAL A 42 14.22 -3.26 7.68
N ARG A 43 15.34 -3.94 7.93
CA ARG A 43 15.60 -4.59 9.22
C ARG A 43 15.68 -3.59 10.36
N GLU A 44 16.36 -2.47 10.18
CA GLU A 44 16.45 -1.40 11.18
C GLU A 44 15.09 -0.76 11.44
N TYR A 45 14.31 -0.50 10.37
CA TYR A 45 12.94 0.03 10.46
C TYR A 45 12.00 -0.88 11.27
N ALA A 46 12.19 -2.20 11.18
CA ALA A 46 11.38 -3.19 11.89
C ALA A 46 11.83 -3.43 13.35
N LYS A 47 13.00 -2.94 13.75
CA LYS A 47 13.68 -3.28 15.01
C LYS A 47 12.93 -2.86 16.27
N ASP A 48 12.10 -1.83 16.16
CA ASP A 48 11.26 -1.35 17.27
C ASP A 48 10.07 -2.27 17.59
N GLY A 49 9.83 -3.32 16.77
CA GLY A 49 8.75 -4.29 16.94
C GLY A 49 7.34 -3.77 16.61
N HIS A 50 7.24 -2.53 16.11
CA HIS A 50 5.95 -1.90 15.77
C HIS A 50 5.51 -2.17 14.34
N LEU A 51 6.40 -2.63 13.44
CA LEU A 51 6.04 -3.04 12.08
C LEU A 51 5.14 -4.29 12.13
N LYS A 52 3.93 -4.18 11.61
CA LYS A 52 2.91 -5.24 11.62
C LYS A 52 2.66 -5.86 10.26
N GLY A 53 3.02 -5.20 9.19
CA GLY A 53 2.89 -5.71 7.84
C GLY A 53 3.52 -4.79 6.80
N VAL A 54 3.68 -5.33 5.59
CA VAL A 54 4.22 -4.60 4.43
C VAL A 54 3.24 -4.68 3.27
N ILE A 55 3.05 -3.58 2.56
CA ILE A 55 2.29 -3.51 1.31
C ILE A 55 3.24 -3.12 0.19
N LEU A 56 3.27 -3.91 -0.88
CA LEU A 56 3.99 -3.63 -2.11
C LEU A 56 3.02 -3.01 -3.10
N SER A 57 3.25 -1.77 -3.52
CA SER A 57 2.34 -1.05 -4.41
C SER A 57 2.38 -1.58 -5.85
N GLY A 58 1.50 -1.05 -6.69
CA GLY A 58 1.59 -1.20 -8.14
C GLY A 58 2.73 -0.40 -8.75
N SER A 59 2.90 -0.57 -10.05
CA SER A 59 3.74 0.26 -10.93
C SER A 59 3.08 0.39 -12.30
N HIS A 60 3.47 1.40 -13.05
CA HIS A 60 3.14 1.50 -14.49
C HIS A 60 4.15 0.75 -15.37
N ALA A 61 5.28 0.34 -14.80
CA ALA A 61 6.34 -0.39 -15.49
C ALA A 61 6.04 -1.89 -15.55
N SER A 62 6.69 -2.57 -16.49
CA SER A 62 6.74 -4.03 -16.56
C SER A 62 7.92 -4.56 -15.74
N VAL A 63 7.77 -5.72 -15.10
CA VAL A 63 8.88 -6.41 -14.42
C VAL A 63 10.03 -6.82 -15.38
N TYR A 64 9.81 -6.69 -16.67
CA TYR A 64 10.84 -6.92 -17.70
C TYR A 64 11.58 -5.65 -18.12
N GLU A 65 11.00 -4.48 -17.88
CA GLU A 65 11.56 -3.19 -18.28
C GLU A 65 12.40 -2.55 -17.19
N VAL A 66 12.07 -2.84 -15.93
CA VAL A 66 12.76 -2.32 -14.75
C VAL A 66 13.13 -3.45 -13.80
N ASP A 67 14.26 -3.30 -13.11
CA ASP A 67 14.72 -4.26 -12.09
C ASP A 67 14.30 -3.83 -10.68
N ASP A 68 13.15 -3.15 -10.58
CA ASP A 68 12.60 -2.71 -9.31
C ASP A 68 12.08 -3.91 -8.51
N LYS A 69 12.76 -4.21 -7.41
CA LYS A 69 12.47 -5.33 -6.53
C LYS A 69 12.20 -4.85 -5.12
N ALA A 70 11.38 -5.60 -4.39
CA ALA A 70 11.30 -5.40 -2.96
C ALA A 70 12.63 -5.85 -2.30
N PRO A 71 13.09 -5.16 -1.23
CA PRO A 71 14.22 -5.66 -0.44
C PRO A 71 13.93 -7.08 0.06
N ASP A 72 14.88 -8.01 -0.07
CA ASP A 72 14.69 -9.42 0.33
C ASP A 72 14.28 -9.54 1.80
N ALA A 73 14.77 -8.65 2.65
CA ALA A 73 14.39 -8.58 4.05
C ALA A 73 12.87 -8.52 4.28
N VAL A 74 12.09 -7.94 3.36
CA VAL A 74 10.62 -7.90 3.46
C VAL A 74 10.02 -9.30 3.61
N PHE A 75 10.56 -10.27 2.88
CA PHE A 75 10.09 -11.65 2.91
C PHE A 75 10.70 -12.50 4.05
N GLU A 76 11.68 -11.95 4.77
CA GLU A 76 12.40 -12.61 5.88
C GLU A 76 11.90 -12.16 7.25
N LEU A 77 11.26 -11.00 7.38
CA LEU A 77 10.84 -10.41 8.66
C LEU A 77 9.76 -11.20 9.42
N GLY A 78 9.07 -12.14 8.75
CA GLY A 78 7.99 -12.89 9.38
C GLY A 78 6.70 -12.09 9.62
N VAL A 79 6.59 -10.89 9.05
CA VAL A 79 5.35 -10.10 9.04
C VAL A 79 4.52 -10.39 7.79
N PRO A 80 3.19 -10.19 7.81
CA PRO A 80 2.35 -10.32 6.62
C PRO A 80 2.78 -9.37 5.49
N VAL A 81 2.67 -9.84 4.26
CA VAL A 81 2.96 -9.04 3.06
C VAL A 81 1.79 -9.08 2.09
N LEU A 82 1.37 -7.93 1.59
CA LEU A 82 0.36 -7.79 0.53
C LEU A 82 0.99 -7.17 -0.71
N GLY A 83 0.99 -7.90 -1.83
CA GLY A 83 1.40 -7.39 -3.15
C GLY A 83 0.18 -6.93 -3.97
N ILE A 84 0.22 -5.73 -4.53
CA ILE A 84 -0.84 -5.16 -5.37
C ILE A 84 -0.29 -4.95 -6.78
N CYS A 85 -0.92 -5.55 -7.80
CA CYS A 85 -0.58 -5.41 -9.21
C CYS A 85 0.92 -5.74 -9.47
N TYR A 86 1.78 -4.76 -9.71
CA TYR A 86 3.22 -4.95 -9.83
C TYR A 86 3.82 -5.60 -8.57
N GLY A 87 3.36 -5.20 -7.38
CA GLY A 87 3.76 -5.81 -6.11
C GLY A 87 3.48 -7.32 -6.04
N MET A 88 2.39 -7.80 -6.67
CA MET A 88 2.14 -9.22 -6.86
C MET A 88 3.16 -9.87 -7.80
N GLN A 89 3.48 -9.19 -8.90
CA GLN A 89 4.38 -9.72 -9.93
C GLN A 89 5.81 -9.82 -9.39
N THR A 90 6.32 -8.78 -8.74
CA THR A 90 7.65 -8.80 -8.13
C THR A 90 7.75 -9.82 -7.01
N MET A 91 6.72 -9.96 -6.14
CA MET A 91 6.65 -11.02 -5.14
C MET A 91 6.71 -12.42 -5.78
N ALA A 92 5.92 -12.66 -6.83
CA ALA A 92 5.94 -13.93 -7.53
C ALA A 92 7.34 -14.26 -8.09
N GLN A 93 7.96 -13.31 -8.78
CA GLN A 93 9.27 -13.47 -9.40
C GLN A 93 10.39 -13.71 -8.37
N GLN A 94 10.43 -12.91 -7.30
CA GLN A 94 11.46 -13.03 -6.26
C GLN A 94 11.34 -14.33 -5.46
N LEU A 95 10.15 -14.86 -5.31
CA LEU A 95 9.91 -16.12 -4.58
C LEU A 95 9.96 -17.37 -5.46
N GLY A 96 10.36 -17.24 -6.74
CA GLY A 96 10.59 -18.37 -7.66
C GLY A 96 9.40 -18.76 -8.53
N GLY A 97 8.40 -17.91 -8.63
CA GLY A 97 7.31 -18.02 -9.61
C GLY A 97 7.71 -17.46 -10.99
N LYS A 98 6.72 -17.35 -11.87
CA LYS A 98 6.89 -16.82 -13.23
C LYS A 98 5.88 -15.71 -13.50
N VAL A 99 6.36 -14.63 -14.10
CA VAL A 99 5.54 -13.59 -14.70
C VAL A 99 5.73 -13.66 -16.20
N GLU A 100 4.76 -13.36 -17.00
CA GLU A 100 4.84 -13.31 -18.46
C GLU A 100 4.04 -12.14 -19.00
N ALA A 101 4.51 -11.56 -20.09
CA ALA A 101 3.77 -10.52 -20.79
C ALA A 101 2.43 -11.10 -21.28
N GLY A 102 1.34 -10.46 -20.90
CA GLY A 102 0.02 -10.87 -21.32
C GLY A 102 -0.19 -10.60 -22.80
N THR A 103 -0.77 -11.57 -23.51
CA THR A 103 -1.24 -11.38 -24.90
C THR A 103 -2.42 -10.41 -24.98
N THR A 104 -3.13 -10.26 -23.89
CA THR A 104 -4.28 -9.36 -23.73
C THR A 104 -4.02 -8.48 -22.52
N ARG A 105 -4.10 -7.18 -22.71
CA ARG A 105 -4.02 -6.20 -21.63
C ARG A 105 -5.40 -6.07 -20.99
N GLU A 106 -5.48 -6.14 -19.66
CA GLU A 106 -6.73 -5.96 -18.93
C GLU A 106 -6.70 -4.59 -18.24
N PHE A 107 -7.55 -3.68 -18.73
CA PHE A 107 -7.76 -2.35 -18.15
C PHE A 107 -9.23 -2.10 -17.91
N GLY A 108 -9.55 -1.62 -16.70
CA GLY A 108 -10.89 -1.23 -16.33
C GLY A 108 -11.61 -2.27 -15.47
N TYR A 109 -12.93 -2.25 -15.55
CA TYR A 109 -13.81 -3.12 -14.76
C TYR A 109 -13.62 -4.60 -15.13
N ALA A 110 -13.53 -5.43 -14.11
CA ALA A 110 -13.53 -6.90 -14.25
C ALA A 110 -14.28 -7.55 -13.09
N GLU A 111 -14.81 -8.75 -13.35
CA GLU A 111 -15.40 -9.60 -12.33
C GLU A 111 -14.43 -10.75 -12.03
N VAL A 112 -13.99 -10.83 -10.79
CA VAL A 112 -13.01 -11.80 -10.32
C VAL A 112 -13.69 -12.80 -9.41
N ARG A 113 -13.52 -14.10 -9.67
CA ARG A 113 -13.95 -15.14 -8.77
C ARG A 113 -13.06 -15.14 -7.53
N ALA A 114 -13.64 -14.86 -6.36
CA ALA A 114 -12.98 -14.98 -5.07
C ALA A 114 -13.04 -16.43 -4.58
N HIS A 115 -11.90 -17.02 -4.30
CA HIS A 115 -11.82 -18.33 -3.67
C HIS A 115 -11.80 -18.14 -2.14
N GLY A 116 -12.93 -18.34 -1.48
CA GLY A 116 -13.14 -17.99 -0.07
C GLY A 116 -12.41 -18.88 0.96
N HIS A 117 -11.40 -19.64 0.52
CA HIS A 117 -10.60 -20.51 1.40
C HIS A 117 -9.41 -19.78 2.05
N THR A 118 -9.14 -18.52 1.65
CA THR A 118 -8.06 -17.71 2.21
C THR A 118 -8.59 -16.74 3.25
N GLU A 119 -7.78 -16.42 4.25
CA GLU A 119 -8.16 -15.47 5.31
C GLU A 119 -8.45 -14.08 4.72
N LEU A 120 -7.70 -13.66 3.70
CA LEU A 120 -7.88 -12.34 3.10
C LEU A 120 -9.25 -12.17 2.41
N LEU A 121 -9.73 -13.17 1.66
CA LEU A 121 -10.96 -13.07 0.88
C LEU A 121 -12.17 -13.78 1.49
N LYS A 122 -12.02 -14.44 2.64
CA LYS A 122 -13.10 -15.14 3.32
C LYS A 122 -14.29 -14.24 3.62
N GLY A 123 -15.43 -14.54 2.98
CA GLY A 123 -16.67 -13.77 3.14
C GLY A 123 -16.63 -12.35 2.55
N ILE A 124 -15.66 -12.06 1.69
CA ILE A 124 -15.60 -10.80 0.95
C ILE A 124 -16.01 -11.09 -0.49
N GLU A 125 -17.22 -10.66 -0.85
CA GLU A 125 -17.80 -10.82 -2.19
C GLU A 125 -18.83 -9.73 -2.45
N ASP A 126 -19.03 -9.36 -3.71
CA ASP A 126 -20.09 -8.44 -4.12
C ASP A 126 -21.39 -9.17 -4.44
N PHE A 127 -21.27 -10.37 -4.99
CA PHE A 127 -22.38 -11.26 -5.30
C PHE A 127 -21.89 -12.70 -5.45
N ALA A 128 -22.81 -13.65 -5.44
CA ALA A 128 -22.53 -15.04 -5.76
C ALA A 128 -23.14 -15.44 -7.10
N THR A 129 -22.44 -16.30 -7.86
CA THR A 129 -23.02 -16.92 -9.06
C THR A 129 -24.10 -17.94 -8.69
N PRO A 130 -24.95 -18.38 -9.66
CA PRO A 130 -25.92 -19.44 -9.40
C PRO A 130 -25.30 -20.75 -8.85
N GLU A 131 -24.02 -21.00 -9.18
CA GLU A 131 -23.25 -22.14 -8.69
C GLU A 131 -22.66 -21.92 -7.29
N GLY A 132 -22.91 -20.74 -6.69
CA GLY A 132 -22.43 -20.40 -5.34
C GLY A 132 -20.98 -19.91 -5.28
N HIS A 133 -20.42 -19.43 -6.39
CA HIS A 133 -19.11 -18.82 -6.40
C HIS A 133 -19.17 -17.35 -6.04
N GLY A 134 -18.40 -16.93 -5.05
CA GLY A 134 -18.24 -15.51 -4.69
C GLY A 134 -17.53 -14.72 -5.79
N MET A 135 -18.04 -13.56 -6.12
CA MET A 135 -17.52 -12.68 -7.17
C MET A 135 -17.22 -11.29 -6.61
N LEU A 136 -16.11 -10.71 -7.07
CA LEU A 136 -15.70 -9.35 -6.76
C LEU A 136 -15.72 -8.48 -8.00
N LYS A 137 -16.25 -7.27 -7.87
CA LYS A 137 -16.16 -6.21 -8.86
C LYS A 137 -14.90 -5.39 -8.60
N VAL A 138 -13.96 -5.49 -9.52
CA VAL A 138 -12.62 -4.94 -9.33
C VAL A 138 -12.17 -4.07 -10.50
N TRP A 139 -11.10 -3.30 -10.27
CA TRP A 139 -10.42 -2.56 -11.31
C TRP A 139 -9.09 -3.22 -11.65
N MET A 140 -8.94 -3.63 -12.90
CA MET A 140 -7.70 -4.17 -13.46
C MET A 140 -6.91 -3.08 -14.17
N SER A 141 -5.58 -3.15 -14.10
CA SER A 141 -4.67 -2.27 -14.83
C SER A 141 -3.32 -2.96 -15.03
N HIS A 142 -3.28 -3.97 -15.91
CA HIS A 142 -2.05 -4.72 -16.13
C HIS A 142 -1.88 -5.24 -17.56
N GLY A 143 -0.62 -5.33 -18.01
CA GLY A 143 -0.22 -6.01 -19.24
C GLY A 143 0.45 -7.36 -18.96
N ASP A 144 1.19 -7.45 -17.86
CA ASP A 144 1.88 -8.67 -17.43
C ASP A 144 1.04 -9.41 -16.40
N LYS A 145 1.22 -10.73 -16.32
CA LYS A 145 0.50 -11.59 -15.36
C LYS A 145 1.39 -12.70 -14.82
N VAL A 146 1.09 -13.13 -13.61
CA VAL A 146 1.69 -14.32 -13.03
C VAL A 146 1.15 -15.57 -13.74
N THR A 147 2.05 -16.39 -14.29
CA THR A 147 1.70 -17.64 -14.99
C THR A 147 2.10 -18.88 -14.20
N ALA A 148 3.03 -18.76 -13.27
CA ALA A 148 3.35 -19.80 -12.30
C ALA A 148 3.56 -19.23 -10.90
N MET A 149 2.87 -19.77 -9.93
CA MET A 149 2.99 -19.36 -8.54
C MET A 149 4.29 -19.88 -7.91
N PRO A 150 4.86 -19.16 -6.95
CA PRO A 150 5.93 -19.71 -6.11
C PRO A 150 5.45 -20.91 -5.27
N ALA A 151 6.38 -21.72 -4.78
CA ALA A 151 6.08 -22.82 -3.89
C ALA A 151 5.36 -22.32 -2.61
N GLY A 152 4.33 -23.05 -2.20
CA GLY A 152 3.51 -22.74 -1.02
C GLY A 152 2.28 -21.87 -1.33
N PHE A 153 2.26 -21.16 -2.46
CA PHE A 153 1.10 -20.35 -2.84
C PHE A 153 -0.04 -21.18 -3.43
N LYS A 154 -1.25 -20.69 -3.23
CA LYS A 154 -2.49 -21.19 -3.85
C LYS A 154 -3.23 -20.03 -4.53
N VAL A 155 -3.99 -20.35 -5.57
CA VAL A 155 -4.85 -19.36 -6.23
C VAL A 155 -5.93 -18.92 -5.25
N MET A 156 -6.04 -17.61 -5.06
CA MET A 156 -7.03 -16.98 -4.17
C MET A 156 -8.09 -16.23 -4.97
N ALA A 157 -7.74 -15.79 -6.18
CA ALA A 157 -8.67 -15.09 -7.08
C ALA A 157 -8.35 -15.42 -8.54
N SER A 158 -9.37 -15.48 -9.41
CA SER A 158 -9.19 -15.84 -10.81
C SER A 158 -10.21 -15.17 -11.73
N THR A 159 -9.81 -14.92 -12.99
CA THR A 159 -10.68 -14.62 -14.13
C THR A 159 -10.40 -15.60 -15.26
N PRO A 160 -11.26 -15.72 -16.29
CA PRO A 160 -10.93 -16.49 -17.47
C PRO A 160 -9.65 -16.02 -18.19
N ALA A 161 -9.39 -14.71 -18.21
CA ALA A 161 -8.21 -14.11 -18.87
C ALA A 161 -6.98 -14.08 -17.96
N CYS A 162 -7.18 -14.03 -16.64
CA CYS A 162 -6.12 -14.06 -15.63
C CYS A 162 -6.38 -15.19 -14.60
N PRO A 163 -5.96 -16.42 -14.88
CA PRO A 163 -6.21 -17.56 -13.97
C PRO A 163 -5.60 -17.41 -12.58
N ILE A 164 -4.56 -16.58 -12.44
CA ILE A 164 -3.93 -16.22 -11.18
C ILE A 164 -4.12 -14.70 -10.98
N ALA A 165 -5.36 -14.26 -10.74
CA ALA A 165 -5.67 -12.87 -10.41
C ALA A 165 -5.43 -12.55 -8.93
N GLY A 166 -5.16 -13.55 -8.12
CA GLY A 166 -4.72 -13.44 -6.75
C GLY A 166 -4.14 -14.76 -6.26
N MET A 167 -3.13 -14.66 -5.40
CA MET A 167 -2.46 -15.80 -4.80
C MET A 167 -2.16 -15.56 -3.32
N ALA A 168 -2.11 -16.63 -2.53
CA ALA A 168 -1.83 -16.56 -1.10
C ALA A 168 -0.97 -17.73 -0.63
N ASP A 169 -0.05 -17.45 0.29
CA ASP A 169 0.61 -18.41 1.16
C ASP A 169 0.20 -18.11 2.61
N GLU A 170 -0.76 -18.86 3.10
CA GLU A 170 -1.31 -18.68 4.44
C GLU A 170 -0.28 -18.95 5.54
N ALA A 171 0.66 -19.86 5.31
CA ALA A 171 1.69 -20.21 6.29
C ALA A 171 2.64 -19.03 6.57
N ARG A 172 3.03 -18.30 5.52
CA ARG A 172 3.85 -17.09 5.61
C ARG A 172 3.03 -15.81 5.78
N ARG A 173 1.71 -15.88 5.60
CA ARG A 173 0.78 -14.74 5.55
C ARG A 173 1.13 -13.79 4.41
N PHE A 174 1.49 -14.33 3.26
CA PHE A 174 1.75 -13.58 2.03
C PHE A 174 0.54 -13.66 1.12
N TYR A 175 0.06 -12.49 0.72
CA TYR A 175 -1.10 -12.34 -0.14
C TYR A 175 -0.76 -11.43 -1.31
N ALA A 176 -1.34 -11.68 -2.45
CA ALA A 176 -1.14 -10.80 -3.59
C ALA A 176 -2.36 -10.80 -4.52
N VAL A 177 -2.68 -9.63 -5.05
CA VAL A 177 -3.80 -9.41 -5.97
C VAL A 177 -3.32 -8.65 -7.21
N GLN A 178 -3.84 -9.04 -8.38
CA GLN A 178 -3.51 -8.38 -9.64
C GLN A 178 -4.32 -7.10 -9.84
N PHE A 179 -5.47 -6.99 -9.22
CA PHE A 179 -6.34 -5.82 -9.25
C PHE A 179 -5.97 -4.79 -8.17
N HIS A 180 -6.57 -3.61 -8.25
CA HIS A 180 -6.30 -2.49 -7.37
C HIS A 180 -7.39 -2.34 -6.29
N PRO A 181 -7.16 -2.82 -5.05
CA PRO A 181 -8.15 -2.67 -3.97
C PRO A 181 -8.24 -1.22 -3.43
N GLU A 182 -7.23 -0.39 -3.67
CA GLU A 182 -7.16 0.97 -3.18
C GLU A 182 -8.08 1.95 -3.92
N VAL A 183 -8.44 1.64 -5.17
CA VAL A 183 -9.30 2.52 -5.98
C VAL A 183 -10.79 2.31 -5.70
N THR A 184 -11.57 3.36 -5.90
CA THR A 184 -13.02 3.34 -5.61
C THR A 184 -13.82 2.38 -6.50
N HIS A 185 -13.29 2.02 -7.66
CA HIS A 185 -13.92 1.09 -8.60
C HIS A 185 -13.87 -0.38 -8.14
N THR A 186 -12.98 -0.71 -7.19
CA THR A 186 -12.98 -2.01 -6.52
C THR A 186 -13.92 -1.91 -5.31
N VAL A 187 -15.13 -2.44 -5.45
CA VAL A 187 -16.24 -2.22 -4.50
C VAL A 187 -15.88 -2.68 -3.09
N GLN A 188 -15.32 -3.89 -2.94
CA GLN A 188 -14.90 -4.44 -1.66
C GLN A 188 -13.44 -4.11 -1.28
N GLY A 189 -12.81 -3.16 -1.99
CA GLY A 189 -11.40 -2.85 -1.81
C GLY A 189 -11.06 -2.40 -0.38
N GLN A 190 -11.90 -1.57 0.23
CA GLN A 190 -11.71 -1.14 1.62
C GLN A 190 -11.85 -2.31 2.61
N ALA A 191 -12.81 -3.21 2.39
CA ALA A 191 -13.00 -4.39 3.24
C ALA A 191 -11.78 -5.32 3.16
N LEU A 192 -11.21 -5.50 1.96
CA LEU A 192 -9.99 -6.28 1.74
C LEU A 192 -8.79 -5.67 2.47
N LEU A 193 -8.58 -4.35 2.32
CA LEU A 193 -7.47 -3.66 2.98
C LEU A 193 -7.65 -3.63 4.50
N ASN A 194 -8.86 -3.41 5.01
CA ASN A 194 -9.15 -3.51 6.44
C ASN A 194 -8.84 -4.91 6.98
N ARG A 195 -9.29 -5.97 6.28
CA ARG A 195 -8.98 -7.36 6.63
C ARG A 195 -7.47 -7.59 6.73
N PHE A 196 -6.72 -7.08 5.74
CA PHE A 196 -5.27 -7.23 5.77
C PHE A 196 -4.65 -6.51 6.97
N VAL A 197 -4.93 -5.23 7.17
CA VAL A 197 -4.24 -4.45 8.20
C VAL A 197 -4.73 -4.76 9.62
N LEU A 198 -6.03 -4.99 9.83
CA LEU A 198 -6.60 -5.17 11.16
C LEU A 198 -6.57 -6.64 11.60
N ASP A 199 -7.01 -7.56 10.75
CA ASP A 199 -7.19 -8.96 11.11
C ASP A 199 -5.91 -9.76 10.89
N ILE A 200 -5.27 -9.64 9.72
CA ILE A 200 -4.08 -10.43 9.36
C ILE A 200 -2.81 -9.85 9.98
N CYS A 201 -2.59 -8.53 9.85
CA CYS A 201 -1.45 -7.85 10.44
C CYS A 201 -1.63 -7.60 11.94
N GLN A 202 -2.86 -7.65 12.46
CA GLN A 202 -3.20 -7.33 13.85
C GLN A 202 -2.68 -5.96 14.27
N ALA A 203 -2.71 -5.01 13.35
CA ALA A 203 -2.36 -3.63 13.65
C ALA A 203 -3.47 -2.98 14.49
N ARG A 204 -3.07 -2.20 15.49
CA ARG A 204 -4.03 -1.50 16.35
C ARG A 204 -4.57 -0.27 15.62
N PRO A 205 -5.91 -0.06 15.61
CA PRO A 205 -6.52 1.12 15.03
C PRO A 205 -6.46 2.30 16.02
N ASP A 206 -5.25 2.69 16.41
CA ASP A 206 -5.00 3.72 17.43
C ASP A 206 -4.44 5.02 16.84
N TRP A 207 -4.34 5.12 15.52
CA TRP A 207 -3.87 6.32 14.85
C TRP A 207 -5.01 7.30 14.55
N ILE A 208 -4.91 8.53 15.07
CA ILE A 208 -5.88 9.60 14.87
C ILE A 208 -5.13 10.82 14.32
N MET A 209 -5.68 11.48 13.30
CA MET A 209 -5.05 12.65 12.66
C MET A 209 -4.73 13.78 13.66
N GLY A 210 -5.58 13.97 14.69
CA GLY A 210 -5.35 14.97 15.74
C GLY A 210 -4.06 14.72 16.51
N ASP A 211 -3.81 13.47 16.88
CA ASP A 211 -2.60 13.09 17.62
C ASP A 211 -1.36 13.22 16.72
N TYR A 212 -1.48 12.86 15.43
CA TYR A 212 -0.41 13.05 14.45
C TYR A 212 0.00 14.53 14.30
N ILE A 213 -0.96 15.46 14.30
CA ILE A 213 -0.67 16.90 14.23
C ILE A 213 0.17 17.32 15.44
N VAL A 214 -0.22 16.89 16.65
CA VAL A 214 0.52 17.21 17.88
C VAL A 214 1.95 16.65 17.82
N GLU A 215 2.10 15.40 17.40
CA GLU A 215 3.42 14.76 17.26
C GLU A 215 4.27 15.42 16.17
N ALA A 216 3.67 15.76 15.01
CA ALA A 216 4.37 16.43 13.91
C ALA A 216 4.87 17.83 14.34
N VAL A 217 4.02 18.59 15.04
CA VAL A 217 4.40 19.91 15.58
C VAL A 217 5.55 19.76 16.59
N ALA A 218 5.49 18.76 17.48
CA ALA A 218 6.56 18.51 18.45
C ALA A 218 7.89 18.17 17.76
N LYS A 219 7.87 17.29 16.74
CA LYS A 219 9.07 16.95 15.95
C LYS A 219 9.65 18.14 15.20
N ILE A 220 8.78 18.97 14.58
CA ILE A 220 9.21 20.17 13.87
C ILE A 220 9.89 21.14 14.86
N ARG A 221 9.33 21.33 16.04
CA ARG A 221 9.91 22.19 17.08
C ARG A 221 11.27 21.67 17.56
N GLU A 222 11.39 20.36 17.77
CA GLU A 222 12.67 19.74 18.14
C GLU A 222 13.72 19.92 17.04
N GLN A 223 13.34 19.78 15.77
CA GLN A 223 14.25 19.90 14.64
C GLN A 223 14.67 21.34 14.37
N VAL A 224 13.74 22.27 14.48
CA VAL A 224 13.99 23.72 14.21
C VAL A 224 14.68 24.39 15.40
N GLY A 225 14.35 24.00 16.64
CA GLY A 225 14.85 24.66 17.85
C GLY A 225 14.53 26.16 17.81
N ASP A 226 15.55 26.99 18.01
CA ASP A 226 15.46 28.45 18.00
C ASP A 226 15.76 29.08 16.61
N GLU A 227 15.87 28.27 15.57
CA GLU A 227 16.17 28.71 14.21
C GLU A 227 14.91 29.25 13.49
N GLU A 228 15.13 30.12 12.50
CA GLU A 228 14.05 30.68 11.66
C GLU A 228 13.75 29.76 10.48
N VAL A 229 12.46 29.55 10.18
CA VAL A 229 11.99 28.78 9.02
C VAL A 229 11.43 29.71 7.95
N ILE A 230 11.89 29.55 6.71
CA ILE A 230 11.35 30.26 5.54
C ILE A 230 10.48 29.30 4.74
N LEU A 231 9.22 29.66 4.52
CA LEU A 231 8.28 28.89 3.72
C LEU A 231 7.81 29.69 2.50
N GLY A 232 8.04 29.16 1.31
CA GLY A 232 7.43 29.65 0.07
C GLY A 232 5.98 29.18 -0.05
N LEU A 233 5.02 30.06 0.26
CA LEU A 233 3.60 29.74 0.19
C LEU A 233 3.07 29.87 -1.24
N SER A 234 2.83 28.75 -1.94
CA SER A 234 2.31 28.73 -3.32
C SER A 234 0.79 28.94 -3.41
N GLY A 235 0.07 28.87 -2.28
CA GLY A 235 -1.40 28.88 -2.23
C GLY A 235 -2.05 27.52 -2.48
N GLY A 236 -1.27 26.47 -2.74
CA GLY A 236 -1.76 25.10 -2.83
C GLY A 236 -2.02 24.48 -1.44
N VAL A 237 -2.71 23.34 -1.43
CA VAL A 237 -3.08 22.63 -0.19
C VAL A 237 -1.83 22.24 0.61
N ASP A 238 -0.82 21.69 -0.03
CA ASP A 238 0.39 21.18 0.63
C ASP A 238 1.16 22.32 1.33
N SER A 239 1.38 23.43 0.64
CA SER A 239 2.06 24.59 1.22
C SER A 239 1.24 25.24 2.34
N SER A 240 -0.09 25.20 2.24
CA SER A 240 -0.98 25.73 3.28
C SER A 240 -0.96 24.85 4.53
N VAL A 241 -0.93 23.52 4.38
CA VAL A 241 -0.78 22.56 5.50
C VAL A 241 0.61 22.71 6.12
N ALA A 242 1.67 22.78 5.30
CA ALA A 242 3.02 23.02 5.78
C ALA A 242 3.16 24.35 6.56
N ALA A 243 2.42 25.38 6.16
CA ALA A 243 2.36 26.63 6.90
C ALA A 243 1.60 26.49 8.23
N ALA A 244 0.51 25.74 8.24
CA ALA A 244 -0.33 25.63 9.44
C ALA A 244 0.34 24.85 10.57
N LEU A 245 1.14 23.83 10.26
CA LEU A 245 1.82 22.99 11.24
C LEU A 245 2.83 23.77 12.12
N PRO A 246 3.76 24.61 11.58
CA PRO A 246 4.70 25.36 12.40
C PRO A 246 4.06 26.57 13.11
N ILE A 247 2.96 27.12 12.57
CA ILE A 247 2.38 28.40 12.98
C ILE A 247 1.37 28.27 14.13
N SER A 248 1.06 27.06 14.60
CA SER A 248 -0.05 26.83 15.53
C SER A 248 0.00 27.66 16.81
N GLU A 249 1.11 28.33 17.17
CA GLU A 249 1.21 29.22 18.35
C GLU A 249 2.16 30.43 18.21
N GLU A 250 2.76 30.73 17.04
CA GLU A 250 3.68 31.86 16.95
C GLU A 250 3.23 32.97 16.00
N ARG A 251 3.63 34.19 16.40
CA ARG A 251 3.26 35.47 15.83
C ARG A 251 3.75 35.59 14.39
N ARG A 252 2.84 35.70 13.45
CA ARG A 252 3.14 36.02 12.05
C ARG A 252 3.85 37.36 11.94
N VAL A 253 5.08 37.38 11.43
CA VAL A 253 5.67 38.60 10.83
C VAL A 253 5.55 38.39 9.32
N GLY A 254 4.41 38.78 8.74
CA GLY A 254 4.24 38.83 7.29
C GLY A 254 4.99 40.01 6.73
N LYS A 255 6.05 39.78 5.94
CA LYS A 255 6.50 40.72 4.94
C LYS A 255 5.78 40.42 3.64
N GLU A 256 4.81 41.22 3.28
CA GLU A 256 4.20 41.15 1.96
C GLU A 256 5.27 41.43 0.90
N CYS A 257 5.48 40.48 -0.01
CA CYS A 257 6.32 40.67 -1.17
C CYS A 257 5.55 41.55 -2.17
N THR A 258 5.84 42.87 -2.23
CA THR A 258 5.22 43.80 -3.13
C THR A 258 5.67 43.71 -4.59
N ARG A 259 6.27 42.55 -5.00
CA ARG A 259 6.72 42.30 -6.38
C ARG A 259 6.36 40.88 -6.85
N CYS A 260 5.08 40.63 -7.00
CA CYS A 260 4.59 39.57 -7.89
C CYS A 260 3.37 40.12 -8.62
N VAL A 261 3.63 40.79 -9.73
CA VAL A 261 2.64 41.11 -10.78
C VAL A 261 3.02 40.25 -11.97
#